data_391121893d734f698ab9e8069924b639
#
_entry.id   391121893d734f698ab9e8069924b639
#
_cell.length_a   1.000
_cell.length_b   1.000
_cell.length_c   1.000
_cell.angle_alpha   90.00
_cell.angle_beta   90.00
_cell.angle_gamma   90.00
#
_symmetry.space_group_name_H-M   'P 1'
#
loop_
_entity.id
_entity.type
_entity.pdbx_description
1 polymer ?
#
loop_
_entity_poly.entity_id
_entity_poly.type
_entity_poly.pdbx_seq_one_letter_code
_entity_poly.pdbx_strand_id
1 'polypeptide(L)'
;VNTQDSWETLSKRLQKEPFVYLQMFSDVNKHPLDNRVSCYYIRTMTREFIVPVHHNEKFSEDIQYLNIDTPMLVSDLKSHKHISMITSNEVYDLNWCHYMKTNQPYDFDKHLTTAHHHNYRLHYDKENVNDIIPLVKHAEYFEKVSKELMVNFEKEYDQTILEVLYEIEKNGLYTTDDKMVYSEYNPYTLTGRPSNRFGGMNFAALNKKDGSRKQFISRHK
;
A
#
# COMPACT_ATOMS: atom_id res chain seq x y z
N VAL A 1 9.82 -9.11 -15.45
CA VAL A 1 10.37 -10.19 -14.60
C VAL A 1 9.29 -11.24 -14.45
N ASN A 2 9.37 -12.31 -15.22
CA ASN A 2 8.34 -13.37 -15.29
C ASN A 2 8.92 -14.80 -15.34
N THR A 3 10.19 -14.97 -14.98
CA THR A 3 10.85 -16.27 -14.82
C THR A 3 11.58 -16.33 -13.49
N GLN A 4 11.81 -17.54 -12.97
CA GLN A 4 12.53 -17.76 -11.72
C GLN A 4 13.93 -17.14 -11.75
N ASP A 5 14.68 -17.36 -12.83
CA ASP A 5 16.04 -16.80 -12.99
C ASP A 5 16.05 -15.26 -12.95
N SER A 6 15.06 -14.63 -13.60
CA SER A 6 14.94 -13.17 -13.60
C SER A 6 14.55 -12.64 -12.23
N TRP A 7 13.72 -13.39 -11.47
CA TRP A 7 13.36 -13.08 -10.10
C TRP A 7 14.56 -13.17 -9.13
N GLU A 8 15.35 -14.25 -9.22
CA GLU A 8 16.55 -14.39 -8.40
C GLU A 8 17.60 -13.30 -8.69
N THR A 9 17.72 -12.93 -9.96
CA THR A 9 18.60 -11.83 -10.38
C THR A 9 18.13 -10.51 -9.80
N LEU A 10 16.82 -10.21 -9.87
CA LEU A 10 16.24 -9.04 -9.28
C LEU A 10 16.43 -9.03 -7.76
N SER A 11 16.14 -10.12 -7.08
CA SER A 11 16.25 -10.23 -5.61
C SER A 11 17.66 -9.90 -5.12
N LYS A 12 18.68 -10.46 -5.77
CA LYS A 12 20.09 -10.15 -5.48
C LYS A 12 20.47 -8.69 -5.77
N ARG A 13 19.80 -8.07 -6.73
CA ARG A 13 20.01 -6.67 -7.08
C ARG A 13 19.38 -5.75 -6.04
N LEU A 14 18.13 -6.00 -5.65
CA LEU A 14 17.40 -5.16 -4.68
C LEU A 14 18.18 -5.01 -3.37
N GLN A 15 18.86 -6.05 -2.91
CA GLN A 15 19.68 -6.02 -1.70
C GLN A 15 20.94 -5.13 -1.79
N LYS A 16 21.30 -4.65 -2.97
CA LYS A 16 22.50 -3.83 -3.20
C LYS A 16 22.19 -2.38 -3.53
N GLU A 17 20.91 -2.06 -3.71
CA GLU A 17 20.49 -0.70 -4.02
C GLU A 17 20.48 0.17 -2.76
N PRO A 18 20.73 1.48 -2.84
CA PRO A 18 20.68 2.37 -1.67
C PRO A 18 19.26 2.55 -1.16
N PHE A 19 18.25 2.44 -2.02
CA PHE A 19 16.84 2.37 -1.72
C PHE A 19 16.06 1.77 -2.89
N VAL A 20 14.84 1.33 -2.63
CA VAL A 20 13.92 0.77 -3.62
C VAL A 20 12.57 1.47 -3.50
N TYR A 21 12.02 1.94 -4.62
CA TYR A 21 10.61 2.31 -4.70
C TYR A 21 9.78 1.09 -5.12
N LEU A 22 8.71 0.82 -4.41
CA LEU A 22 7.80 -0.29 -4.68
C LEU A 22 6.36 0.19 -4.72
N GLN A 23 5.67 -0.11 -5.80
CA GLN A 23 4.24 0.10 -5.97
C GLN A 23 3.55 -1.24 -6.25
N MET A 24 2.47 -1.49 -5.53
CA MET A 24 1.66 -2.70 -5.71
C MET A 24 0.40 -2.39 -6.51
N PHE A 25 0.02 -3.34 -7.35
CA PHE A 25 -1.27 -3.35 -8.02
C PHE A 25 -2.10 -4.51 -7.47
N SER A 26 -3.30 -4.22 -6.98
CA SER A 26 -4.20 -5.17 -6.33
C SER A 26 -5.66 -4.80 -6.57
N ASP A 27 -6.58 -5.71 -6.25
CA ASP A 27 -8.02 -5.45 -6.42
C ASP A 27 -8.50 -4.35 -5.49
N VAL A 28 -9.08 -3.30 -6.07
CA VAL A 28 -9.60 -2.13 -5.35
C VAL A 28 -10.85 -2.44 -4.52
N ASN A 29 -11.60 -3.48 -4.93
CA ASN A 29 -12.90 -3.81 -4.33
C ASN A 29 -12.79 -4.76 -3.14
N LYS A 30 -11.57 -5.17 -2.78
CA LYS A 30 -11.34 -6.11 -1.68
C LYS A 30 -10.68 -5.42 -0.50
N HIS A 31 -11.10 -5.83 0.69
CA HIS A 31 -10.36 -5.47 1.90
C HIS A 31 -8.94 -6.03 1.82
N PRO A 32 -7.91 -5.33 2.35
CA PRO A 32 -6.52 -5.83 2.31
C PRO A 32 -6.33 -7.26 2.82
N LEU A 33 -7.08 -7.70 3.83
CA LEU A 33 -7.00 -9.08 4.35
C LEU A 33 -7.44 -10.16 3.35
N ASP A 34 -8.33 -9.80 2.41
CA ASP A 34 -8.86 -10.71 1.38
C ASP A 34 -8.23 -10.44 0.02
N ASN A 35 -7.24 -9.57 -0.03
CA ASN A 35 -6.62 -9.09 -1.23
C ASN A 35 -5.26 -9.76 -1.49
N ARG A 36 -4.77 -9.60 -2.68
CA ARG A 36 -3.44 -10.06 -3.10
C ARG A 36 -2.87 -9.15 -4.17
N VAL A 37 -1.57 -9.16 -4.28
CA VAL A 37 -0.88 -8.38 -5.30
C VAL A 37 -1.02 -9.06 -6.66
N SER A 38 -1.45 -8.32 -7.66
CA SER A 38 -1.46 -8.76 -9.06
C SER A 38 -0.07 -8.64 -9.67
N CYS A 39 0.54 -7.48 -9.52
CA CYS A 39 1.91 -7.25 -9.93
C CYS A 39 2.56 -6.14 -9.09
N TYR A 40 3.88 -6.13 -9.11
CA TYR A 40 4.70 -5.06 -8.57
C TYR A 40 5.29 -4.22 -9.69
N TYR A 41 5.31 -2.92 -9.51
CA TYR A 41 6.26 -2.03 -10.15
C TYR A 41 7.37 -1.71 -9.14
N ILE A 42 8.60 -1.96 -9.54
CA ILE A 42 9.79 -1.76 -8.70
C ILE A 42 10.72 -0.82 -9.45
N ARG A 43 11.17 0.22 -8.79
CA ARG A 43 12.16 1.15 -9.32
C ARG A 43 13.37 1.22 -8.41
N THR A 44 14.54 1.08 -9.02
CA THR A 44 15.84 1.32 -8.40
C THR A 44 16.43 2.63 -8.94
N MET A 45 17.60 3.02 -8.49
CA MET A 45 18.27 4.23 -8.99
C MET A 45 18.48 4.24 -10.50
N THR A 46 18.58 3.08 -11.12
CA THR A 46 19.01 2.96 -12.53
C THR A 46 18.05 2.17 -13.41
N ARG A 47 17.12 1.43 -12.85
CA ARG A 47 16.24 0.52 -13.60
C ARG A 47 14.85 0.42 -13.00
N GLU A 48 13.93 0.03 -13.88
CA GLU A 48 12.53 -0.26 -13.57
C GLU A 48 12.21 -1.71 -13.87
N PHE A 49 11.31 -2.29 -13.07
CA PHE A 49 10.90 -3.68 -13.22
C PHE A 49 9.39 -3.79 -13.00
N ILE A 50 8.74 -4.62 -13.78
CA ILE A 50 7.38 -5.10 -13.54
C ILE A 50 7.47 -6.58 -13.21
N VAL A 51 6.85 -6.98 -12.10
CA VAL A 51 6.86 -8.35 -11.60
C VAL A 51 5.41 -8.83 -11.48
N PRO A 52 4.88 -9.55 -12.49
CA PRO A 52 3.55 -10.16 -12.39
C PRO A 52 3.59 -11.32 -11.39
N VAL A 53 2.59 -11.38 -10.51
CA VAL A 53 2.48 -12.42 -9.48
C VAL A 53 1.18 -13.20 -9.64
N HIS A 54 0.05 -12.57 -9.37
CA HIS A 54 -1.29 -13.14 -9.59
C HIS A 54 -1.97 -12.53 -10.82
N HIS A 55 -1.18 -12.19 -11.80
CA HIS A 55 -1.62 -11.67 -13.09
C HIS A 55 -1.60 -12.79 -14.15
N ASN A 56 -2.29 -12.57 -15.28
CA ASN A 56 -2.31 -13.53 -16.39
C ASN A 56 -0.93 -13.84 -16.95
N GLU A 57 0.00 -12.89 -16.86
CA GLU A 57 1.39 -12.99 -17.30
C GLU A 57 2.36 -13.35 -16.16
N LYS A 58 1.88 -13.99 -15.10
CA LYS A 58 2.68 -14.39 -13.93
C LYS A 58 3.77 -15.40 -14.28
N PHE A 59 4.65 -15.67 -13.32
CA PHE A 59 5.56 -16.80 -13.37
C PHE A 59 4.83 -18.13 -13.54
N SER A 60 5.51 -19.13 -14.05
CA SER A 60 5.08 -20.53 -13.97
C SER A 60 5.04 -21.01 -12.51
N GLU A 61 5.90 -20.47 -11.65
CA GLU A 61 5.96 -20.67 -10.21
C GLU A 61 5.66 -19.37 -9.49
N ASP A 62 5.10 -19.45 -8.26
CA ASP A 62 4.85 -18.27 -7.44
C ASP A 62 6.18 -17.69 -6.91
N ILE A 63 6.28 -16.37 -6.84
CA ILE A 63 7.42 -15.73 -6.21
C ILE A 63 7.42 -16.06 -4.72
N GLN A 64 8.61 -16.28 -4.18
CA GLN A 64 8.80 -16.47 -2.76
C GLN A 64 8.81 -15.14 -2.01
N TYR A 65 8.45 -15.19 -0.73
CA TYR A 65 8.61 -14.06 0.16
C TYR A 65 10.06 -13.57 0.17
N LEU A 66 10.24 -12.27 0.00
CA LEU A 66 11.55 -11.62 -0.04
C LEU A 66 11.62 -10.52 1.00
N ASN A 67 12.53 -10.65 1.96
CA ASN A 67 12.93 -9.57 2.84
C ASN A 67 14.26 -8.99 2.36
N ILE A 68 14.31 -7.67 2.20
CA ILE A 68 15.53 -6.95 1.82
C ILE A 68 15.97 -6.03 2.96
N ASP A 69 17.26 -5.81 3.08
CA ASP A 69 17.81 -4.86 4.07
C ASP A 69 17.81 -3.41 3.55
N THR A 70 17.55 -3.25 2.26
CA THR A 70 17.49 -1.95 1.59
C THR A 70 16.25 -1.17 2.01
N PRO A 71 16.37 0.13 2.37
CA PRO A 71 15.23 1.00 2.64
C PRO A 71 14.24 1.00 1.47
N MET A 72 12.97 0.89 1.79
CA MET A 72 11.89 0.79 0.81
C MET A 72 10.93 1.97 0.92
N LEU A 73 10.63 2.57 -0.22
CA LEU A 73 9.64 3.63 -0.36
C LEU A 73 8.37 3.03 -0.97
N VAL A 74 7.24 3.20 -0.31
CA VAL A 74 5.94 2.70 -0.77
C VAL A 74 4.93 3.83 -0.85
N SER A 75 3.89 3.67 -1.65
CA SER A 75 2.83 4.67 -1.75
C SER A 75 1.74 4.50 -0.69
N ASP A 76 1.62 3.32 -0.09
CA ASP A 76 0.65 2.99 0.96
C ASP A 76 1.24 1.90 1.87
N LEU A 77 1.78 2.32 3.02
CA LEU A 77 2.42 1.43 3.99
C LEU A 77 1.46 0.39 4.57
N LYS A 78 0.22 0.77 4.85
CA LYS A 78 -0.74 -0.17 5.44
C LYS A 78 -1.08 -1.30 4.47
N SER A 79 -1.42 -0.97 3.23
CA SER A 79 -1.64 -1.99 2.19
C SER A 79 -0.39 -2.83 1.96
N HIS A 80 0.79 -2.22 1.97
CA HIS A 80 2.06 -2.93 1.86
C HIS A 80 2.22 -3.97 2.99
N LYS A 81 1.99 -3.58 4.24
CA LYS A 81 2.08 -4.49 5.40
C LYS A 81 1.05 -5.62 5.37
N HIS A 82 -0.12 -5.38 4.78
CA HIS A 82 -1.16 -6.41 4.68
C HIS A 82 -0.86 -7.48 3.64
N ILE A 83 -0.37 -7.11 2.46
CA ILE A 83 -0.39 -8.01 1.29
C ILE A 83 0.94 -8.15 0.55
N SER A 84 1.98 -7.39 0.89
CA SER A 84 3.24 -7.48 0.15
C SER A 84 4.01 -8.76 0.49
N MET A 85 4.53 -9.39 -0.53
CA MET A 85 5.51 -10.50 -0.42
C MET A 85 6.96 -10.00 -0.43
N ILE A 86 7.16 -8.72 -0.76
CA ILE A 86 8.47 -8.06 -0.72
C ILE A 86 8.45 -7.07 0.43
N THR A 87 9.33 -7.24 1.39
CA THR A 87 9.37 -6.42 2.62
C THR A 87 10.77 -5.90 2.90
N SER A 88 10.86 -4.93 3.78
CA SER A 88 12.10 -4.38 4.32
C SER A 88 11.93 -4.06 5.79
N ASN A 89 13.05 -4.00 6.53
CA ASN A 89 13.07 -3.51 7.90
C ASN A 89 12.82 -1.99 7.98
N GLU A 90 13.10 -1.27 6.90
CA GLU A 90 12.91 0.17 6.78
C GLU A 90 11.95 0.46 5.63
N VAL A 91 10.68 0.75 5.94
CA VAL A 91 9.65 1.07 4.95
C VAL A 91 9.05 2.44 5.24
N TYR A 92 9.00 3.28 4.24
CA TYR A 92 8.51 4.65 4.33
C TYR A 92 7.32 4.89 3.40
N ASP A 93 6.26 5.50 3.93
CA ASP A 93 5.06 5.88 3.17
C ASP A 93 5.21 7.27 2.57
N LEU A 94 5.29 7.35 1.24
CA LEU A 94 5.48 8.62 0.54
C LEU A 94 4.24 9.51 0.56
N ASN A 95 3.04 8.92 0.59
CA ASN A 95 1.81 9.69 0.75
C ASN A 95 1.75 10.34 2.14
N TRP A 96 2.16 9.62 3.18
CA TRP A 96 2.25 10.15 4.53
C TRP A 96 3.29 11.28 4.62
N CYS A 97 4.46 11.07 4.04
CA CYS A 97 5.48 12.12 3.98
C CYS A 97 5.00 13.38 3.29
N HIS A 98 4.27 13.23 2.17
CA HIS A 98 3.65 14.37 1.49
C HIS A 98 2.64 15.07 2.40
N TYR A 99 1.76 14.30 3.04
CA TYR A 99 0.75 14.84 3.96
C TYR A 99 1.38 15.59 5.13
N MET A 100 2.39 15.03 5.78
CA MET A 100 3.10 15.68 6.90
C MET A 100 3.76 16.99 6.49
N LYS A 101 4.30 17.05 5.26
CA LYS A 101 4.96 18.25 4.74
C LYS A 101 3.96 19.35 4.34
N THR A 102 2.83 18.98 3.77
CA THR A 102 1.92 19.92 3.11
C THR A 102 0.61 20.11 3.85
N ASN A 103 0.31 19.28 4.84
CA ASN A 103 -0.99 19.15 5.50
C ASN A 103 -2.15 18.93 4.52
N GLN A 104 -1.85 18.34 3.37
CA GLN A 104 -2.81 18.01 2.32
C GLN A 104 -2.61 16.58 1.86
N PRO A 105 -3.69 15.84 1.60
CA PRO A 105 -3.56 14.54 0.95
C PRO A 105 -2.88 14.73 -0.42
N TYR A 106 -2.16 13.70 -0.85
CA TYR A 106 -1.57 13.70 -2.18
C TYR A 106 -2.66 13.74 -3.25
N ASP A 107 -2.58 14.74 -4.12
CA ASP A 107 -3.54 14.94 -5.19
C ASP A 107 -3.02 14.28 -6.47
N PHE A 108 -3.49 13.08 -6.74
CA PHE A 108 -3.12 12.34 -7.93
C PHE A 108 -3.54 13.05 -9.22
N ASP A 109 -4.65 13.75 -9.21
CA ASP A 109 -5.19 14.42 -10.40
C ASP A 109 -4.29 15.53 -10.92
N LYS A 110 -3.59 16.22 -10.03
CA LYS A 110 -2.62 17.25 -10.41
C LYS A 110 -1.43 16.72 -11.18
N HIS A 111 -1.10 15.46 -10.97
CA HIS A 111 0.13 14.85 -11.46
C HIS A 111 -0.10 13.85 -12.59
N LEU A 112 -1.35 13.54 -12.87
CA LEU A 112 -1.74 12.64 -13.96
C LEU A 112 -2.61 13.36 -14.99
N THR A 113 -2.29 13.12 -16.24
CA THR A 113 -3.02 13.67 -17.38
C THR A 113 -4.17 12.78 -17.84
N THR A 114 -4.45 11.69 -17.15
CA THR A 114 -5.44 10.68 -17.58
C THR A 114 -6.43 10.37 -16.47
N ALA A 115 -7.60 9.86 -16.83
CA ALA A 115 -8.64 9.43 -15.90
C ALA A 115 -8.25 8.23 -15.01
N HIS A 116 -7.02 7.73 -15.11
CA HIS A 116 -6.52 6.61 -14.32
C HIS A 116 -5.86 7.02 -13.00
N HIS A 117 -6.11 8.21 -12.58
CA HIS A 117 -5.36 8.95 -11.62
C HIS A 117 -5.52 8.50 -10.18
N HIS A 118 -6.67 8.14 -9.76
CA HIS A 118 -6.94 8.15 -8.32
C HIS A 118 -6.62 6.85 -7.60
N ASN A 119 -6.35 5.76 -8.32
CA ASN A 119 -6.01 4.54 -7.64
C ASN A 119 -5.39 3.49 -8.59
N TYR A 120 -4.11 3.25 -8.47
CA TYR A 120 -3.41 2.20 -9.22
C TYR A 120 -3.94 0.79 -8.90
N ARG A 121 -4.64 0.58 -7.78
CA ARG A 121 -5.34 -0.67 -7.46
C ARG A 121 -6.49 -0.96 -8.43
N LEU A 122 -7.04 0.06 -9.13
CA LEU A 122 -8.06 -0.12 -10.17
C LEU A 122 -7.61 -0.96 -11.38
N HIS A 123 -6.32 -1.23 -11.48
CA HIS A 123 -5.75 -1.91 -12.64
C HIS A 123 -5.38 -3.36 -12.37
N TYR A 124 -5.95 -3.94 -11.30
CA TYR A 124 -5.76 -5.35 -10.97
C TYR A 124 -6.08 -6.30 -12.15
N ASP A 125 -7.16 -6.04 -12.87
CA ASP A 125 -7.68 -6.91 -13.95
C ASP A 125 -7.16 -6.52 -15.34
N LYS A 126 -6.08 -5.74 -15.45
CA LYS A 126 -5.47 -5.45 -16.75
C LYS A 126 -5.02 -6.74 -17.44
N GLU A 127 -5.39 -6.87 -18.72
CA GLU A 127 -5.05 -8.05 -19.52
C GLU A 127 -3.55 -8.17 -19.77
N ASN A 128 -2.86 -7.05 -19.90
CA ASN A 128 -1.45 -6.99 -20.17
C ASN A 128 -0.72 -6.14 -19.12
N VAL A 129 0.37 -6.63 -18.55
CA VAL A 129 1.16 -5.87 -17.57
C VAL A 129 1.73 -4.56 -18.17
N ASN A 130 1.94 -4.48 -19.46
CA ASN A 130 2.39 -3.25 -20.11
C ASN A 130 1.35 -2.13 -20.05
N ASP A 131 0.08 -2.44 -19.86
CA ASP A 131 -0.98 -1.45 -19.64
C ASP A 131 -0.83 -0.71 -18.31
N ILE A 132 0.02 -1.22 -17.42
CA ILE A 132 0.38 -0.60 -16.17
C ILE A 132 1.43 0.50 -16.37
N ILE A 133 2.25 0.44 -17.41
CA ILE A 133 3.35 1.38 -17.67
C ILE A 133 2.89 2.85 -17.66
N PRO A 134 1.75 3.24 -18.25
CA PRO A 134 1.26 4.62 -18.17
C PRO A 134 0.99 5.12 -16.75
N LEU A 135 0.76 4.21 -15.81
CA LEU A 135 0.46 4.54 -14.40
C LEU A 135 1.71 4.80 -13.59
N VAL A 136 2.86 4.33 -14.06
CA VAL A 136 4.16 4.49 -13.36
C VAL A 136 4.66 5.93 -13.34
N LYS A 137 3.98 6.86 -14.01
CA LYS A 137 4.25 8.31 -13.88
C LYS A 137 4.12 8.78 -12.43
N HIS A 138 3.26 8.14 -11.64
CA HIS A 138 3.20 8.38 -10.19
C HIS A 138 4.51 8.05 -9.50
N ALA A 139 5.11 6.92 -9.87
CA ALA A 139 6.38 6.50 -9.30
C ALA A 139 7.48 7.53 -9.56
N GLU A 140 7.52 8.15 -10.73
CA GLU A 140 8.47 9.21 -11.05
C GLU A 140 8.27 10.44 -10.17
N TYR A 141 7.02 10.81 -9.92
CA TYR A 141 6.73 11.90 -9.00
C TYR A 141 7.15 11.57 -7.57
N PHE A 142 6.76 10.41 -7.06
CA PHE A 142 7.15 9.96 -5.73
C PHE A 142 8.67 9.84 -5.58
N GLU A 143 9.36 9.36 -6.59
CA GLU A 143 10.82 9.32 -6.58
C GLU A 143 11.43 10.73 -6.51
N LYS A 144 10.89 11.68 -7.27
CA LYS A 144 11.33 13.07 -7.21
C LYS A 144 11.12 13.66 -5.82
N VAL A 145 9.94 13.48 -5.25
CA VAL A 145 9.62 13.94 -3.90
C VAL A 145 10.47 13.22 -2.87
N SER A 146 10.70 11.92 -3.01
CA SER A 146 11.52 11.16 -2.06
C SER A 146 12.97 11.60 -2.06
N LYS A 147 13.56 11.92 -3.20
CA LYS A 147 14.94 12.47 -3.25
C LYS A 147 15.05 13.80 -2.52
N GLU A 148 14.04 14.64 -2.61
CA GLU A 148 13.98 15.89 -1.85
C GLU A 148 13.79 15.64 -0.35
N LEU A 149 13.05 14.60 0.01
CA LEU A 149 12.73 14.23 1.39
C LEU A 149 13.81 13.36 2.05
N MET A 150 14.49 12.49 1.31
CA MET A 150 15.46 11.53 1.85
C MET A 150 16.66 12.18 2.53
N VAL A 151 16.99 13.41 2.20
CA VAL A 151 18.02 14.18 2.91
C VAL A 151 17.64 14.38 4.40
N ASN A 152 16.34 14.26 4.74
CA ASN A 152 15.80 14.53 6.09
C ASN A 152 14.94 13.39 6.65
N PHE A 153 14.87 12.24 5.99
CA PHE A 153 13.86 11.20 6.22
C PHE A 153 13.88 10.59 7.62
N GLU A 154 15.06 10.38 8.18
CA GLU A 154 15.20 9.64 9.44
C GLU A 154 14.70 10.41 10.67
N LYS A 155 14.42 11.70 10.57
CA LYS A 155 14.17 12.55 11.75
C LYS A 155 12.84 13.29 11.76
N GLU A 156 12.14 13.41 10.63
CA GLU A 156 11.03 14.37 10.53
C GLU A 156 9.64 13.73 10.31
N TYR A 157 9.56 12.45 9.96
CA TYR A 157 8.26 11.85 9.61
C TYR A 157 7.90 10.67 10.49
N ASP A 158 7.27 10.95 11.61
CA ASP A 158 6.65 9.92 12.44
C ASP A 158 5.46 9.30 11.70
N GLN A 159 5.56 8.04 11.34
CA GLN A 159 4.49 7.26 10.70
C GLN A 159 3.82 6.25 11.65
N THR A 160 4.01 6.40 12.96
CA THR A 160 3.44 5.52 13.99
C THR A 160 1.93 5.37 13.86
N ILE A 161 1.24 6.42 13.45
CA ILE A 161 -0.22 6.36 13.21
C ILE A 161 -0.60 5.33 12.14
N LEU A 162 0.21 5.16 11.11
CA LEU A 162 -0.05 4.16 10.06
C LEU A 162 0.10 2.74 10.61
N GLU A 163 1.07 2.52 11.50
CA GLU A 163 1.28 1.25 12.19
C GLU A 163 0.08 0.92 13.09
N VAL A 164 -0.39 1.89 13.86
CA VAL A 164 -1.58 1.72 14.73
C VAL A 164 -2.81 1.41 13.89
N LEU A 165 -3.04 2.12 12.80
CA LEU A 165 -4.18 1.88 11.92
C LEU A 165 -4.08 0.50 11.24
N TYR A 166 -2.90 0.08 10.81
CA TYR A 166 -2.67 -1.26 10.29
C TYR A 166 -3.06 -2.34 11.30
N GLU A 167 -2.63 -2.21 12.57
CA GLU A 167 -2.97 -3.17 13.61
C GLU A 167 -4.48 -3.20 13.90
N ILE A 168 -5.16 -2.06 13.90
CA ILE A 168 -6.62 -1.99 14.06
C ILE A 168 -7.33 -2.69 12.88
N GLU A 169 -6.89 -2.43 11.65
CA GLU A 169 -7.45 -3.04 10.44
C GLU A 169 -7.26 -4.56 10.43
N LYS A 170 -6.07 -5.03 10.81
CA LYS A 170 -5.72 -6.45 10.88
C LYS A 170 -6.50 -7.21 11.95
N ASN A 171 -6.68 -6.60 13.10
CA ASN A 171 -7.36 -7.23 14.23
C ASN A 171 -8.89 -7.25 14.08
N GLY A 172 -9.47 -6.26 13.41
CA GLY A 172 -10.92 -6.13 13.28
C GLY A 172 -11.65 -5.99 14.61
N LEU A 173 -12.97 -6.07 14.55
CA LEU A 173 -13.85 -6.09 15.72
C LEU A 173 -14.72 -7.34 15.73
N TYR A 174 -14.91 -7.92 16.90
CA TYR A 174 -15.73 -9.09 17.09
C TYR A 174 -17.18 -8.71 17.36
N THR A 175 -18.12 -9.44 16.78
CA THR A 175 -19.56 -9.15 16.91
C THR A 175 -20.28 -10.20 17.75
N THR A 176 -21.45 -9.85 18.25
CA THR A 176 -22.35 -10.78 18.98
C THR A 176 -22.77 -11.98 18.16
N ASP A 177 -22.69 -11.91 16.82
CA ASP A 177 -23.02 -12.99 15.89
C ASP A 177 -21.83 -13.90 15.58
N ASP A 178 -20.81 -13.86 16.40
CA ASP A 178 -19.59 -14.67 16.27
C ASP A 178 -18.80 -14.40 14.98
N LYS A 179 -18.84 -13.16 14.48
CA LYS A 179 -18.17 -12.75 13.25
C LYS A 179 -17.12 -11.69 13.51
N MET A 180 -16.07 -11.72 12.71
CA MET A 180 -15.12 -10.62 12.64
C MET A 180 -15.56 -9.63 11.58
N VAL A 181 -15.51 -8.34 11.90
CA VAL A 181 -15.77 -7.25 10.99
C VAL A 181 -14.52 -6.37 10.90
N TYR A 182 -14.15 -6.06 9.68
CA TYR A 182 -12.95 -5.30 9.38
C TYR A 182 -13.30 -3.94 8.79
N SER A 183 -12.45 -2.97 9.02
CA SER A 183 -12.51 -1.65 8.40
C SER A 183 -11.16 -1.31 7.80
N GLU A 184 -11.14 -0.44 6.82
CA GLU A 184 -9.93 0.16 6.29
C GLU A 184 -10.01 1.66 6.48
N TYR A 185 -8.94 2.28 6.99
CA TYR A 185 -8.91 3.69 7.33
C TYR A 185 -8.07 4.51 6.34
N ASN A 186 -8.61 5.66 5.97
CA ASN A 186 -7.85 6.71 5.29
C ASN A 186 -7.25 7.66 6.32
N PRO A 187 -5.93 7.73 6.49
CA PRO A 187 -5.29 8.65 7.42
C PRO A 187 -5.14 10.08 6.86
N TYR A 188 -5.24 10.24 5.54
CA TYR A 188 -4.94 11.50 4.84
C TYR A 188 -6.15 12.44 4.81
N THR A 189 -6.61 12.86 5.97
CA THR A 189 -7.79 13.73 6.10
C THR A 189 -7.39 15.11 6.59
N LEU A 190 -8.04 16.16 6.09
CA LEU A 190 -7.75 17.55 6.46
C LEU A 190 -7.78 17.83 7.95
N THR A 191 -8.54 17.05 8.71
CA THR A 191 -8.71 17.24 10.15
C THR A 191 -7.81 16.33 10.98
N GLY A 192 -7.00 15.47 10.38
CA GLY A 192 -6.22 14.44 11.05
C GLY A 192 -7.05 13.30 11.67
N ARG A 193 -8.39 13.32 11.52
CA ARG A 193 -9.26 12.22 11.99
C ARG A 193 -9.37 11.17 10.88
N PRO A 194 -8.88 9.94 11.10
CA PRO A 194 -9.01 8.89 10.10
C PRO A 194 -10.46 8.65 9.70
N SER A 195 -10.72 8.53 8.42
CA SER A 195 -12.05 8.22 7.88
C SER A 195 -12.08 6.81 7.34
N ASN A 196 -13.28 6.24 7.24
CA ASN A 196 -13.45 4.92 6.64
C ASN A 196 -13.14 4.97 5.13
N ARG A 197 -12.54 3.91 4.62
CA ARG A 197 -12.14 3.74 3.23
C ARG A 197 -12.83 2.51 2.63
N PHE A 198 -13.14 2.55 1.34
CA PHE A 198 -13.63 1.42 0.52
C PHE A 198 -14.88 0.70 1.04
N GLY A 199 -15.87 1.40 1.57
CA GLY A 199 -17.17 0.80 1.90
C GLY A 199 -17.18 -0.18 3.08
N GLY A 200 -16.05 -0.37 3.75
CA GLY A 200 -16.00 -1.11 5.01
C GLY A 200 -16.81 -0.42 6.12
N MET A 201 -17.02 -1.11 7.23
CA MET A 201 -17.80 -0.56 8.34
C MET A 201 -17.11 0.65 8.97
N ASN A 202 -17.81 1.77 9.01
CA ASN A 202 -17.33 2.99 9.66
C ASN A 202 -17.61 2.97 11.17
N PHE A 203 -16.72 2.38 11.94
CA PHE A 203 -16.86 2.29 13.40
C PHE A 203 -16.95 3.66 14.08
N ALA A 204 -16.32 4.69 13.53
CA ALA A 204 -16.37 6.04 14.08
C ALA A 204 -17.73 6.71 13.90
N ALA A 205 -18.51 6.29 12.90
CA ALA A 205 -19.85 6.81 12.61
C ALA A 205 -20.99 6.04 13.27
N LEU A 206 -20.70 4.95 14.00
CA LEU A 206 -21.73 4.18 14.71
C LEU A 206 -22.45 5.05 15.73
N ASN A 207 -23.78 5.06 15.66
CA ASN A 207 -24.61 5.82 16.53
C ASN A 207 -24.59 5.24 17.97
N LYS A 208 -24.51 6.12 18.98
CA LYS A 208 -24.56 5.70 20.38
C LYS A 208 -25.98 5.35 20.86
N LYS A 209 -27.01 5.91 20.20
CA LYS A 209 -28.40 5.85 20.69
C LYS A 209 -29.22 4.72 20.10
N ASP A 210 -28.89 4.26 18.88
CA ASP A 210 -29.65 3.22 18.16
C ASP A 210 -29.23 1.77 18.52
N GLY A 211 -28.26 1.62 19.40
CA GLY A 211 -27.77 0.31 19.81
C GLY A 211 -26.76 -0.35 18.87
N SER A 212 -26.44 0.29 17.74
CA SER A 212 -25.51 -0.28 16.75
C SER A 212 -24.13 -0.64 17.32
N ARG A 213 -23.71 0.05 18.40
CA ARG A 213 -22.45 -0.26 19.10
C ARG A 213 -22.52 -1.51 19.95
N LYS A 214 -23.71 -1.93 20.37
CA LYS A 214 -23.89 -3.10 21.27
C LYS A 214 -23.60 -4.41 20.58
N GLN A 215 -23.56 -4.43 19.26
CA GLN A 215 -23.21 -5.62 18.49
C GLN A 215 -21.71 -5.97 18.56
N PHE A 216 -20.85 -5.04 19.03
CA PHE A 216 -19.43 -5.28 19.17
C PHE A 216 -19.10 -5.65 20.60
N ILE A 217 -18.37 -6.74 20.76
CA ILE A 217 -17.98 -7.29 22.07
C ILE A 217 -16.48 -7.51 22.12
N SER A 218 -15.93 -7.63 23.32
CA SER A 218 -14.54 -7.99 23.49
C SER A 218 -14.31 -9.43 23.03
N ARG A 219 -13.25 -9.64 22.27
CA ARG A 219 -12.79 -10.97 21.85
C ARG A 219 -12.26 -11.79 23.03
N HIS A 220 -11.81 -11.10 24.07
CA HIS A 220 -11.30 -11.68 25.31
C HIS A 220 -12.23 -11.31 26.45
N LYS A 221 -12.80 -12.33 27.06
CA LYS A 221 -13.55 -12.19 28.32
C LYS A 221 -12.60 -12.07 29.50
#